data_b1aff94adbc92be884a4383bd65b24f8
#
_entry.id   b1aff94adbc92be884a4383bd65b24f8
#
_cell.length_a   1.000
_cell.length_b   1.000
_cell.length_c   1.000
_cell.angle_alpha   90.00
_cell.angle_beta   90.00
_cell.angle_gamma   90.00
#
_symmetry.space_group_name_H-M   'P 1'
#
loop_
_entity.id
_entity.type
_entity.pdbx_description
1 polymer ?
#
loop_
_entity_poly.entity_id
_entity_poly.type
_entity_poly.pdbx_seq_one_letter_code
_entity_poly.pdbx_strand_id
1 'polypeptide(L)'
;AVATGEVEWAVAAQEVLAADVQADPVLEAQAVARAADESDGDLPSGTAALAAAHLAAWTLGAGEEHRTAASDLLSAVAGRAVAEPFAYGATLRAATRLARVPRQIVVVTDTPDGALAGAARAADADVAVVVSAAQAQAFTDAGFGLFEGKGTDAAVEAAYDCTGFVCQLPVTDASEITRAR
;
A
#
# COMPACT_ATOMS: atom_id res chain seq x y z
N ALA A 1 -1.07 -4.90 8.73
CA ALA A 1 0.22 -5.16 8.11
C ALA A 1 1.21 -4.03 8.40
N VAL A 2 1.09 -2.87 7.73
CA VAL A 2 2.09 -1.77 7.84
C VAL A 2 2.25 -1.26 9.28
N ALA A 3 1.17 -1.10 10.02
CA ALA A 3 1.20 -0.57 11.39
C ALA A 3 1.69 -1.58 12.45
N THR A 4 1.49 -2.87 12.21
CA THR A 4 1.75 -3.93 13.20
C THR A 4 2.91 -4.84 12.84
N GLY A 5 3.37 -4.81 11.59
CA GLY A 5 4.34 -5.78 11.08
C GLY A 5 3.78 -7.20 10.86
N GLU A 6 2.48 -7.42 11.09
CA GLU A 6 1.87 -8.75 10.98
C GLU A 6 1.44 -9.02 9.54
N VAL A 7 1.99 -10.07 8.93
CA VAL A 7 1.76 -10.44 7.53
C VAL A 7 0.32 -10.89 7.27
N GLU A 8 -0.35 -11.50 8.26
CA GLU A 8 -1.71 -12.01 8.14
C GLU A 8 -2.71 -10.96 7.65
N TRP A 9 -2.52 -9.70 8.05
CA TRP A 9 -3.37 -8.61 7.58
C TRP A 9 -3.16 -8.28 6.11
N ALA A 10 -1.95 -8.48 5.59
CA ALA A 10 -1.66 -8.26 4.18
C ALA A 10 -2.20 -9.42 3.33
N VAL A 11 -2.07 -10.66 3.82
CA VAL A 11 -2.63 -11.86 3.18
C VAL A 11 -4.16 -11.77 3.14
N ALA A 12 -4.81 -11.46 4.26
CA ALA A 12 -6.26 -11.29 4.31
C ALA A 12 -6.74 -10.17 3.36
N ALA A 13 -5.98 -9.09 3.22
CA ALA A 13 -6.31 -8.04 2.26
C ALA A 13 -6.21 -8.54 0.81
N GLN A 14 -5.21 -9.35 0.46
CA GLN A 14 -5.11 -9.97 -0.86
C GLN A 14 -6.29 -10.91 -1.13
N GLU A 15 -6.70 -11.72 -0.16
CA GLU A 15 -7.87 -12.59 -0.28
C GLU A 15 -9.15 -11.79 -0.56
N VAL A 16 -9.35 -10.67 0.13
CA VAL A 16 -10.48 -9.77 -0.11
C VAL A 16 -10.41 -9.12 -1.49
N LEU A 17 -9.22 -8.69 -1.92
CA LEU A 17 -9.02 -8.08 -3.24
C LEU A 17 -9.17 -9.09 -4.39
N ALA A 18 -8.90 -10.37 -4.14
CA ALA A 18 -9.08 -11.46 -5.10
C ALA A 18 -10.52 -11.99 -5.13
N ALA A 19 -11.32 -11.68 -4.11
CA ALA A 19 -12.70 -12.13 -4.05
C ALA A 19 -13.52 -11.47 -5.17
N ASP A 20 -14.19 -12.31 -5.96
CA ASP A 20 -15.15 -11.85 -6.95
C ASP A 20 -16.35 -11.23 -6.22
N VAL A 21 -16.52 -9.92 -6.36
CA VAL A 21 -17.65 -9.19 -5.78
C VAL A 21 -18.88 -9.51 -6.61
N GLN A 22 -19.51 -10.64 -6.33
CA GLN A 22 -20.78 -10.97 -6.93
C GLN A 22 -21.86 -10.04 -6.36
N ALA A 23 -22.69 -9.49 -7.23
CA ALA A 23 -23.85 -8.73 -6.82
C ALA A 23 -24.74 -9.64 -5.95
N ASP A 24 -25.23 -9.11 -4.84
CA ASP A 24 -26.14 -9.86 -3.97
C ASP A 24 -27.44 -10.16 -4.73
N PRO A 25 -27.75 -11.44 -5.02
CA PRO A 25 -28.91 -11.79 -5.84
C PRO A 25 -30.25 -11.35 -5.20
N VAL A 26 -30.29 -11.15 -3.89
CA VAL A 26 -31.48 -10.65 -3.19
C VAL A 26 -31.66 -9.16 -3.48
N LEU A 27 -30.58 -8.38 -3.47
CA LEU A 27 -30.62 -6.96 -3.79
C LEU A 27 -30.94 -6.74 -5.28
N GLU A 28 -30.42 -7.58 -6.16
CA GLU A 28 -30.76 -7.55 -7.60
C GLU A 28 -32.25 -7.87 -7.84
N ALA A 29 -32.77 -8.92 -7.19
CA ALA A 29 -34.17 -9.31 -7.32
C ALA A 29 -35.13 -8.24 -6.81
N GLN A 30 -34.71 -7.39 -5.88
CA GLN A 30 -35.48 -6.28 -5.33
C GLN A 30 -35.26 -4.95 -6.08
N ALA A 31 -34.51 -4.96 -7.19
CA ALA A 31 -34.09 -3.76 -7.94
C ALA A 31 -33.37 -2.70 -7.05
N VAL A 32 -32.73 -3.15 -5.97
CA VAL A 32 -31.93 -2.34 -5.05
C VAL A 32 -30.43 -2.49 -5.38
N ALA A 33 -30.11 -3.11 -6.51
CA ALA A 33 -28.72 -3.15 -7.01
C ALA A 33 -28.21 -1.72 -7.10
N ARG A 34 -27.32 -1.34 -6.20
CA ARG A 34 -26.64 -0.04 -6.24
C ARG A 34 -25.84 0.01 -7.52
N ALA A 35 -26.10 1.03 -8.33
CA ALA A 35 -25.06 1.49 -9.25
C ALA A 35 -23.77 1.67 -8.43
N ALA A 36 -22.65 1.18 -8.96
CA ALA A 36 -21.37 1.33 -8.29
C ALA A 36 -21.24 2.77 -7.81
N ASP A 37 -20.95 2.95 -6.52
CA ASP A 37 -20.76 4.28 -5.94
C ASP A 37 -19.43 4.82 -6.48
N GLU A 38 -19.52 5.61 -7.53
CA GLU A 38 -18.35 6.05 -8.29
C GLU A 38 -17.83 7.42 -7.83
N SER A 39 -18.71 8.24 -7.21
CA SER A 39 -18.33 9.53 -6.64
C SER A 39 -18.00 9.44 -5.17
N ASP A 40 -17.02 10.22 -4.73
CA ASP A 40 -16.69 10.35 -3.32
C ASP A 40 -17.74 11.26 -2.64
N GLY A 41 -18.17 10.87 -1.45
CA GLY A 41 -19.02 11.68 -0.60
C GLY A 41 -18.30 12.02 0.71
N ASP A 42 -18.98 11.84 1.85
CA ASP A 42 -18.36 11.94 3.18
C ASP A 42 -17.31 10.83 3.39
N LEU A 43 -17.42 9.75 2.64
CA LEU A 43 -16.47 8.64 2.58
C LEU A 43 -15.96 8.47 1.15
N PRO A 44 -14.77 7.87 0.98
CA PRO A 44 -14.30 7.45 -0.34
C PRO A 44 -15.30 6.54 -1.03
N SER A 45 -15.48 6.68 -2.35
CA SER A 45 -16.25 5.74 -3.16
C SER A 45 -15.66 4.33 -3.10
N GLY A 46 -16.48 3.32 -3.38
CA GLY A 46 -16.00 1.94 -3.50
C GLY A 46 -14.86 1.80 -4.50
N THR A 47 -14.97 2.49 -5.65
CA THR A 47 -13.92 2.53 -6.67
C THR A 47 -12.62 3.13 -6.14
N ALA A 48 -12.68 4.27 -5.43
CA ALA A 48 -11.50 4.91 -4.84
C ALA A 48 -10.87 4.06 -3.74
N ALA A 49 -11.70 3.42 -2.91
CA ALA A 49 -11.22 2.54 -1.83
C ALA A 49 -10.53 1.29 -2.37
N LEU A 50 -11.10 0.63 -3.40
CA LEU A 50 -10.48 -0.52 -4.05
C LEU A 50 -9.17 -0.14 -4.74
N ALA A 51 -9.15 0.96 -5.49
CA ALA A 51 -7.93 1.44 -6.12
C ALA A 51 -6.84 1.73 -5.09
N ALA A 52 -7.18 2.37 -3.98
CA ALA A 52 -6.23 2.63 -2.89
C ALA A 52 -5.71 1.34 -2.23
N ALA A 53 -6.57 0.33 -2.05
CA ALA A 53 -6.18 -0.97 -1.50
C ALA A 53 -5.24 -1.74 -2.44
N HIS A 54 -5.54 -1.75 -3.75
CA HIS A 54 -4.64 -2.30 -4.75
C HIS A 54 -3.28 -1.59 -4.78
N LEU A 55 -3.26 -0.25 -4.72
CA LEU A 55 -2.01 0.51 -4.64
C LEU A 55 -1.23 0.22 -3.36
N ALA A 56 -1.91 -0.02 -2.24
CA ALA A 56 -1.24 -0.42 -1.01
C ALA A 56 -0.61 -1.81 -1.13
N ALA A 57 -1.30 -2.79 -1.72
CA ALA A 57 -0.77 -4.12 -1.99
C ALA A 57 0.45 -4.05 -2.95
N TRP A 58 0.32 -3.29 -4.04
CA TRP A 58 1.42 -3.07 -4.97
C TRP A 58 2.65 -2.45 -4.29
N THR A 59 2.48 -1.41 -3.46
CA THR A 59 3.61 -0.76 -2.77
C THR A 59 4.32 -1.68 -1.76
N LEU A 60 3.68 -2.74 -1.30
CA LEU A 60 4.29 -3.80 -0.50
C LEU A 60 4.97 -4.89 -1.36
N GLY A 61 4.85 -4.80 -2.68
CA GLY A 61 5.45 -5.77 -3.60
C GLY A 61 4.60 -7.01 -3.84
N ALA A 62 3.27 -6.91 -3.69
CA ALA A 62 2.35 -8.03 -3.92
C ALA A 62 2.18 -8.41 -5.40
N GLY A 63 2.69 -7.60 -6.33
CA GLY A 63 2.66 -7.86 -7.77
C GLY A 63 2.15 -6.68 -8.61
N GLU A 64 2.55 -6.63 -9.89
CA GLU A 64 2.16 -5.57 -10.83
C GLU A 64 0.68 -5.64 -11.24
N GLU A 65 0.03 -6.78 -11.09
CA GLU A 65 -1.41 -6.96 -11.31
C GLU A 65 -2.24 -5.99 -10.45
N HIS A 66 -1.80 -5.72 -9.23
CA HIS A 66 -2.45 -4.75 -8.35
C HIS A 66 -2.34 -3.32 -8.88
N ARG A 67 -1.20 -2.94 -9.46
CA ARG A 67 -1.05 -1.64 -10.10
C ARG A 67 -1.96 -1.51 -11.32
N THR A 68 -2.06 -2.57 -12.12
CA THR A 68 -2.94 -2.65 -13.28
C THR A 68 -4.40 -2.52 -12.87
N ALA A 69 -4.85 -3.29 -11.88
CA ALA A 69 -6.22 -3.22 -11.36
C ALA A 69 -6.58 -1.82 -10.84
N ALA A 70 -5.67 -1.17 -10.10
CA ALA A 70 -5.86 0.22 -9.67
C ALA A 70 -5.98 1.18 -10.86
N SER A 71 -5.16 1.01 -11.89
CA SER A 71 -5.20 1.81 -13.12
C SER A 71 -6.54 1.67 -13.84
N ASP A 72 -7.04 0.45 -13.98
CA ASP A 72 -8.30 0.17 -14.65
C ASP A 72 -9.48 0.80 -13.90
N LEU A 73 -9.53 0.63 -12.58
CA LEU A 73 -10.54 1.24 -11.71
C LEU A 73 -10.56 2.76 -11.85
N LEU A 74 -9.40 3.40 -11.79
CA LEU A 74 -9.29 4.85 -11.87
C LEU A 74 -9.59 5.39 -13.27
N SER A 75 -9.21 4.65 -14.31
CA SER A 75 -9.47 5.02 -15.70
C SER A 75 -10.97 5.04 -16.02
N ALA A 76 -11.75 4.13 -15.43
CA ALA A 76 -13.19 4.06 -15.63
C ALA A 76 -13.94 5.34 -15.20
N VAL A 77 -13.39 6.07 -14.21
CA VAL A 77 -14.01 7.29 -13.66
C VAL A 77 -13.25 8.57 -13.98
N ALA A 78 -12.12 8.48 -14.69
CA ALA A 78 -11.19 9.60 -14.90
C ALA A 78 -11.86 10.84 -15.51
N GLY A 79 -12.71 10.66 -16.54
CA GLY A 79 -13.39 11.77 -17.20
C GLY A 79 -14.30 12.56 -16.26
N ARG A 80 -15.03 11.86 -15.40
CA ARG A 80 -15.89 12.48 -14.38
C ARG A 80 -15.07 13.13 -13.28
N ALA A 81 -14.02 12.47 -12.81
CA ALA A 81 -13.14 13.01 -11.77
C ALA A 81 -12.47 14.33 -12.19
N VAL A 82 -12.15 14.49 -13.48
CA VAL A 82 -11.62 15.75 -14.01
C VAL A 82 -12.70 16.82 -14.15
N ALA A 83 -13.92 16.44 -14.55
CA ALA A 83 -15.03 17.38 -14.72
C ALA A 83 -15.58 17.90 -13.38
N GLU A 84 -15.59 17.05 -12.35
CA GLU A 84 -16.17 17.35 -11.03
C GLU A 84 -15.19 17.03 -9.88
N PRO A 85 -14.02 17.68 -9.80
CA PRO A 85 -12.93 17.27 -8.91
C PRO A 85 -13.30 17.26 -7.42
N PHE A 86 -14.25 18.07 -7.00
CA PHE A 86 -14.72 18.11 -5.62
C PHE A 86 -15.50 16.84 -5.20
N ALA A 87 -16.12 16.16 -6.18
CA ALA A 87 -16.83 14.91 -5.94
C ALA A 87 -15.93 13.66 -6.09
N TYR A 88 -14.62 13.82 -6.36
CA TYR A 88 -13.69 12.74 -6.64
C TYR A 88 -12.33 12.90 -5.93
N GLY A 89 -12.33 13.49 -4.74
CA GLY A 89 -11.09 13.81 -4.01
C GLY A 89 -10.24 12.58 -3.65
N ALA A 90 -10.86 11.49 -3.20
CA ALA A 90 -10.17 10.24 -2.88
C ALA A 90 -9.67 9.55 -4.17
N THR A 91 -10.48 9.57 -5.23
CA THR A 91 -10.13 9.07 -6.56
C THR A 91 -8.90 9.80 -7.12
N LEU A 92 -8.90 11.14 -7.08
CA LEU A 92 -7.77 11.96 -7.56
C LEU A 92 -6.51 11.73 -6.72
N ARG A 93 -6.65 11.54 -5.40
CA ARG A 93 -5.53 11.16 -4.53
C ARG A 93 -4.93 9.80 -4.91
N ALA A 94 -5.79 8.80 -5.17
CA ALA A 94 -5.33 7.49 -5.64
C ALA A 94 -4.65 7.60 -7.02
N ALA A 95 -5.20 8.37 -7.96
CA ALA A 95 -4.60 8.62 -9.26
C ALA A 95 -3.22 9.31 -9.15
N THR A 96 -3.08 10.26 -8.24
CA THR A 96 -1.79 10.92 -7.96
C THR A 96 -0.75 9.92 -7.44
N ARG A 97 -1.15 9.00 -6.56
CA ARG A 97 -0.26 7.94 -6.07
C ARG A 97 0.15 6.98 -7.19
N LEU A 98 -0.79 6.57 -8.04
CA LEU A 98 -0.52 5.71 -9.19
C LEU A 98 0.48 6.33 -10.18
N ALA A 99 0.41 7.65 -10.37
CA ALA A 99 1.25 8.39 -11.33
C ALA A 99 2.69 8.61 -10.83
N ARG A 100 2.96 8.43 -9.54
CA ARG A 100 4.28 8.62 -8.94
C ARG A 100 5.04 7.31 -8.82
N VAL A 101 6.37 7.41 -8.82
CA VAL A 101 7.22 6.30 -8.40
C VAL A 101 7.16 6.22 -6.87
N PRO A 102 6.77 5.09 -6.29
CA PRO A 102 6.60 4.98 -4.85
C PRO A 102 7.96 5.01 -4.13
N ARG A 103 7.99 5.67 -2.98
CA ARG A 103 9.09 5.56 -2.01
C ARG A 103 8.65 4.64 -0.88
N GLN A 104 9.47 3.64 -0.60
CA GLN A 104 9.20 2.61 0.41
C GLN A 104 10.35 2.55 1.40
N ILE A 105 10.05 2.52 2.68
CA ILE A 105 11.06 2.35 3.73
C ILE A 105 10.70 1.11 4.54
N VAL A 106 11.65 0.17 4.61
CA VAL A 106 11.53 -1.01 5.48
C VAL A 106 12.61 -0.92 6.54
N VAL A 107 12.21 -0.90 7.80
CA VAL A 107 13.13 -0.99 8.94
C VAL A 107 13.04 -2.38 9.53
N VAL A 108 14.16 -3.07 9.58
CA VAL A 108 14.27 -4.35 10.27
C VAL A 108 14.94 -4.11 11.62
N THR A 109 14.22 -4.36 12.71
CA THR A 109 14.68 -4.08 14.07
C THR A 109 13.91 -4.88 15.10
N ASP A 110 14.56 -5.19 16.22
CA ASP A 110 13.90 -5.73 17.43
C ASP A 110 13.47 -4.62 18.39
N THR A 111 13.75 -3.34 18.04
CA THR A 111 13.37 -2.15 18.82
C THR A 111 12.39 -1.27 18.03
N PRO A 112 11.09 -1.64 17.94
CA PRO A 112 10.11 -0.96 17.07
C PRO A 112 9.88 0.52 17.41
N ASP A 113 10.24 0.94 18.61
CA ASP A 113 10.16 2.34 19.08
C ASP A 113 11.53 3.04 19.08
N GLY A 114 12.55 2.42 18.48
CA GLY A 114 13.90 2.97 18.35
C GLY A 114 13.99 4.18 17.42
N ALA A 115 15.17 4.83 17.42
CA ALA A 115 15.40 6.04 16.64
C ALA A 115 15.24 5.81 15.13
N LEU A 116 15.72 4.67 14.62
CA LEU A 116 15.65 4.32 13.20
C LEU A 116 14.18 4.15 12.75
N ALA A 117 13.38 3.43 13.55
CA ALA A 117 11.94 3.26 13.31
C ALA A 117 11.18 4.59 13.38
N GLY A 118 11.53 5.44 14.35
CA GLY A 118 10.97 6.79 14.48
C GLY A 118 11.27 7.67 13.26
N ALA A 119 12.50 7.64 12.76
CA ALA A 119 12.89 8.39 11.57
C ALA A 119 12.15 7.90 10.32
N ALA A 120 12.01 6.58 10.15
CA ALA A 120 11.27 6.00 9.02
C ALA A 120 9.80 6.40 9.02
N ARG A 121 9.14 6.37 10.19
CA ARG A 121 7.73 6.80 10.32
C ARG A 121 7.53 8.30 10.08
N ALA A 122 8.55 9.11 10.34
CA ALA A 122 8.54 10.57 10.12
C ALA A 122 8.95 10.97 8.69
N ALA A 123 9.46 10.03 7.91
CA ALA A 123 9.86 10.28 6.54
C ALA A 123 8.62 10.42 5.62
N ASP A 124 8.76 11.26 4.57
CA ASP A 124 7.76 11.31 3.50
C ASP A 124 7.97 10.11 2.55
N ALA A 125 7.25 9.03 2.84
CA ALA A 125 7.27 7.81 2.07
C ALA A 125 5.83 7.33 1.81
N ASP A 126 5.61 6.64 0.68
CA ASP A 126 4.31 6.04 0.38
C ASP A 126 3.98 4.88 1.33
N VAL A 127 5.02 4.21 1.81
CA VAL A 127 4.94 3.21 2.88
C VAL A 127 6.21 3.19 3.72
N ALA A 128 6.05 3.15 5.04
CA ALA A 128 7.12 2.89 6.00
C ALA A 128 6.69 1.73 6.89
N VAL A 129 7.43 0.63 6.87
CA VAL A 129 7.14 -0.59 7.63
C VAL A 129 8.27 -0.86 8.59
N VAL A 130 7.92 -1.15 9.84
CA VAL A 130 8.87 -1.56 10.87
C VAL A 130 8.56 -3.01 11.24
N VAL A 131 9.52 -3.89 11.09
CA VAL A 131 9.37 -5.34 11.27
C VAL A 131 10.60 -5.94 11.96
N SER A 132 10.43 -7.07 12.64
CA SER A 132 11.56 -7.93 13.02
C SER A 132 12.08 -8.70 11.80
N ALA A 133 13.25 -9.32 11.93
CA ALA A 133 13.78 -10.20 10.87
C ALA A 133 12.83 -11.37 10.56
N ALA A 134 12.19 -11.94 11.57
CA ALA A 134 11.22 -13.03 11.39
C ALA A 134 9.96 -12.55 10.64
N GLN A 135 9.47 -11.36 10.95
CA GLN A 135 8.33 -10.76 10.23
C GLN A 135 8.69 -10.42 8.78
N ALA A 136 9.89 -9.87 8.52
CA ALA A 136 10.36 -9.61 7.16
C ALA A 136 10.40 -10.90 6.32
N GLN A 137 10.88 -12.00 6.92
CA GLN A 137 10.88 -13.31 6.27
C GLN A 137 9.45 -13.81 6.01
N ALA A 138 8.52 -13.65 6.96
CA ALA A 138 7.12 -14.04 6.77
C ALA A 138 6.45 -13.27 5.61
N PHE A 139 6.74 -11.99 5.44
CA PHE A 139 6.28 -11.21 4.29
C PHE A 139 6.89 -11.74 2.98
N THR A 140 8.18 -12.08 2.97
CA THR A 140 8.85 -12.66 1.80
C THR A 140 8.22 -14.00 1.42
N ASP A 141 8.00 -14.88 2.39
CA ASP A 141 7.39 -16.21 2.19
C ASP A 141 5.94 -16.10 1.69
N ALA A 142 5.24 -15.04 2.05
CA ALA A 142 3.89 -14.71 1.57
C ALA A 142 3.87 -14.00 0.21
N GLY A 143 5.02 -13.79 -0.44
CA GLY A 143 5.13 -13.24 -1.80
C GLY A 143 5.21 -11.71 -1.87
N PHE A 144 5.48 -11.01 -0.77
CA PHE A 144 5.65 -9.56 -0.77
C PHE A 144 7.11 -9.19 -1.09
N GLY A 145 7.41 -8.93 -2.37
CA GLY A 145 8.76 -8.71 -2.89
C GLY A 145 9.51 -7.51 -2.29
N LEU A 146 8.80 -6.56 -1.67
CA LEU A 146 9.45 -5.46 -0.96
C LEU A 146 10.36 -5.95 0.18
N PHE A 147 10.09 -7.11 0.77
CA PHE A 147 10.83 -7.63 1.93
C PHE A 147 11.95 -8.60 1.54
N GLU A 148 12.04 -8.98 0.27
CA GLU A 148 13.06 -9.91 -0.20
C GLU A 148 14.48 -9.43 0.09
N GLY A 149 15.30 -10.30 0.69
CA GLY A 149 16.69 -10.02 1.05
C GLY A 149 16.88 -9.07 2.24
N LYS A 150 15.79 -8.67 2.93
CA LYS A 150 15.87 -7.79 4.09
C LYS A 150 15.87 -8.59 5.39
N GLY A 151 16.73 -8.17 6.35
CA GLY A 151 16.84 -8.87 7.65
C GLY A 151 17.58 -10.19 7.58
N THR A 152 18.37 -10.45 6.55
CA THR A 152 19.20 -11.66 6.42
C THR A 152 20.32 -11.72 7.47
N ASP A 153 20.76 -10.56 7.98
CA ASP A 153 21.62 -10.46 9.14
C ASP A 153 20.79 -10.00 10.34
N ALA A 154 20.28 -10.95 11.10
CA ALA A 154 19.42 -10.71 12.27
C ALA A 154 20.13 -9.94 13.42
N ALA A 155 21.45 -9.79 13.36
CA ALA A 155 22.21 -9.06 14.37
C ALA A 155 22.30 -7.55 14.12
N VAL A 156 21.83 -7.07 12.95
CA VAL A 156 21.98 -5.67 12.53
C VAL A 156 20.62 -5.03 12.32
N GLU A 157 20.34 -4.02 13.15
CA GLU A 157 19.22 -3.08 12.88
C GLU A 157 19.52 -2.27 11.63
N ALA A 158 18.62 -2.26 10.64
CA ALA A 158 18.83 -1.56 9.38
C ALA A 158 17.55 -1.02 8.76
N ALA A 159 17.65 0.14 8.11
CA ALA A 159 16.61 0.70 7.27
C ALA A 159 17.00 0.60 5.79
N TYR A 160 16.05 0.19 4.98
CA TYR A 160 16.14 0.07 3.53
C TYR A 160 15.24 1.13 2.89
N ASP A 161 15.83 2.16 2.29
CA ASP A 161 15.09 3.22 1.57
C ASP A 161 15.08 2.87 0.08
N CYS A 162 13.90 2.61 -0.45
CA CYS A 162 13.70 2.14 -1.81
C CYS A 162 12.85 3.14 -2.60
N THR A 163 13.15 3.29 -3.87
CA THR A 163 12.36 4.07 -4.83
C THR A 163 12.00 3.17 -6.01
N GLY A 164 10.71 2.93 -6.23
CA GLY A 164 10.24 2.01 -7.27
C GLY A 164 10.82 0.61 -7.12
N PHE A 165 10.89 0.09 -5.89
CA PHE A 165 11.44 -1.22 -5.51
C PHE A 165 12.96 -1.36 -5.68
N VAL A 166 13.66 -0.30 -6.08
CA VAL A 166 15.14 -0.28 -6.10
C VAL A 166 15.62 0.33 -4.79
N CYS A 167 16.23 -0.49 -3.95
CA CYS A 167 16.69 -0.07 -2.63
C CYS A 167 18.13 0.43 -2.67
N GLN A 168 18.42 1.48 -1.90
CA GLN A 168 19.78 1.90 -1.61
C GLN A 168 20.45 0.91 -0.62
N LEU A 169 21.75 1.09 -0.39
CA LEU A 169 22.41 0.33 0.67
C LEU A 169 21.73 0.59 2.01
N PRO A 170 21.57 -0.44 2.84
CA PRO A 170 20.92 -0.29 4.14
C PRO A 170 21.71 0.67 5.03
N VAL A 171 20.99 1.48 5.79
CA VAL A 171 21.55 2.42 6.76
C VAL A 171 21.18 2.00 8.18
N THR A 172 22.11 2.27 9.13
CA THR A 172 21.94 1.96 10.54
C THR A 172 21.79 3.22 11.41
N ASP A 173 22.02 4.40 10.84
CA ASP A 173 21.86 5.68 11.50
C ASP A 173 20.57 6.37 11.05
N ALA A 174 19.74 6.75 12.01
CA ALA A 174 18.48 7.43 11.77
C ALA A 174 18.64 8.78 11.01
N SER A 175 19.78 9.43 11.15
CA SER A 175 20.08 10.70 10.44
C SER A 175 20.27 10.51 8.94
N GLU A 176 20.56 9.29 8.49
CA GLU A 176 20.74 8.96 7.07
C GLU A 176 19.40 8.72 6.35
N ILE A 177 18.31 8.50 7.10
CA ILE A 177 16.97 8.45 6.52
C ILE A 177 16.58 9.86 6.10
N THR A 178 16.66 10.14 4.81
CA THR A 178 16.41 11.48 4.26
C THR A 178 14.95 11.87 4.49
N ARG A 179 14.74 12.97 5.22
CA ARG A 179 13.46 13.68 5.18
C ARG A 179 13.27 14.16 3.74
N ALA A 180 12.01 14.08 3.24
CA ALA A 180 11.69 14.41 1.84
C ALA A 180 12.45 15.61 1.28
N ARG A 181 12.83 15.48 0.03
CA ARG A 181 13.28 16.62 -0.79
C ARG A 181 12.08 17.39 -1.34
#